data_e317d1b8bf08110d47bd25771d763858
#
_entry.id   e317d1b8bf08110d47bd25771d763858
#
_cell.length_a   1.000
_cell.length_b   1.000
_cell.length_c   1.000
_cell.angle_alpha   90.00
_cell.angle_beta   90.00
_cell.angle_gamma   90.00
#
_symmetry.space_group_name_H-M   'P 1'
#
loop_
_entity.id
_entity.type
_entity.pdbx_description
1 polymer ?
#
loop_
_entity_poly.entity_id
_entity_poly.type
_entity_poly.pdbx_seq_one_letter_code
_entity_poly.pdbx_strand_id
1 'polypeptide(L)'
;MTTYGVVAARAGLPRQARLVGKVLSGLPQDSGVPWQRVVAAGGRIAFPAGSPARGQQISRLRAEGIDAARGRVDLVRHGWGAAVGDLDQLLWSGE
;
A
#
# COMPACT_ATOMS: atom_id res chain seq x y z
N MET A 1 0.48 1.17 6.08
CA MET A 1 -0.25 1.32 4.80
C MET A 1 0.13 2.62 4.11
N THR A 2 0.26 2.56 2.83
CA THR A 2 0.56 3.74 2.02
C THR A 2 -0.08 3.59 0.64
N THR A 3 0.08 4.58 -0.22
CA THR A 3 -0.44 4.53 -1.58
C THR A 3 0.70 4.45 -2.59
N TYR A 4 0.37 3.99 -3.80
CA TYR A 4 1.36 3.95 -4.88
C TYR A 4 1.93 5.35 -5.17
N GLY A 5 1.10 6.37 -5.06
CA GLY A 5 1.55 7.75 -5.29
C GLY A 5 2.57 8.21 -4.26
N VAL A 6 2.36 7.87 -3.00
CA VAL A 6 3.31 8.22 -1.94
C VAL A 6 4.63 7.49 -2.14
N VAL A 7 4.58 6.21 -2.47
CA VAL A 7 5.79 5.43 -2.75
C VAL A 7 6.56 6.03 -3.93
N ALA A 8 5.85 6.38 -5.00
CA ALA A 8 6.48 7.00 -6.17
C ALA A 8 7.16 8.32 -5.79
N ALA A 9 6.49 9.16 -5.03
CA ALA A 9 7.06 10.44 -4.61
C ALA A 9 8.31 10.24 -3.77
N ARG A 10 8.29 9.29 -2.85
CA ARG A 10 9.45 8.99 -2.00
C ARG A 10 10.62 8.41 -2.79
N ALA A 11 10.33 7.71 -3.86
CA ALA A 11 11.36 7.14 -4.74
C ALA A 11 11.92 8.18 -5.72
N GLY A 12 11.50 9.43 -5.65
CA GLY A 12 11.93 10.45 -6.60
C GLY A 12 11.24 10.37 -7.96
N LEU A 13 10.09 9.68 -8.01
CA LEU A 13 9.34 9.47 -9.23
C LEU A 13 7.91 10.00 -9.09
N PRO A 14 7.74 11.30 -8.82
CA PRO A 14 6.38 11.85 -8.65
C PRO A 14 5.53 11.59 -9.88
N ARG A 15 4.26 11.32 -9.66
CA ARG A 15 3.28 11.02 -10.72
C ARG A 15 3.52 9.69 -11.44
N GLN A 16 4.39 8.82 -10.88
CA GLN A 16 4.70 7.51 -11.47
C GLN A 16 4.07 6.37 -10.67
N ALA A 17 2.87 6.59 -10.14
CA ALA A 17 2.18 5.58 -9.33
C ALA A 17 1.96 4.28 -10.10
N ARG A 18 1.67 4.36 -11.40
CA ARG A 18 1.48 3.18 -12.23
C ARG A 18 2.75 2.35 -12.37
N LEU A 19 3.89 3.04 -12.46
CA LEU A 19 5.18 2.36 -12.52
C LEU A 19 5.46 1.60 -11.23
N VAL A 20 5.17 2.21 -10.08
CA VAL A 20 5.31 1.54 -8.78
C VAL A 20 4.44 0.30 -8.72
N GLY A 21 3.18 0.42 -9.14
CA GLY A 21 2.27 -0.73 -9.17
C GLY A 21 2.80 -1.85 -10.05
N LYS A 22 3.33 -1.51 -11.22
CA LYS A 22 3.90 -2.49 -12.14
C LYS A 22 5.12 -3.19 -11.54
N VAL A 23 6.01 -2.43 -10.91
CA VAL A 23 7.21 -2.99 -10.27
C VAL A 23 6.80 -3.93 -9.14
N LEU A 24 5.88 -3.50 -8.28
CA LEU A 24 5.45 -4.32 -7.15
C LEU A 24 4.75 -5.61 -7.62
N SER A 25 3.95 -5.54 -8.67
CA SER A 25 3.26 -6.73 -9.18
C SER A 25 4.21 -7.72 -9.84
N GLY A 26 5.38 -7.28 -10.26
CA GLY A 26 6.40 -8.14 -10.84
C GLY A 26 7.36 -8.76 -9.85
N LEU A 27 7.21 -8.47 -8.55
CA LEU A 27 8.11 -9.02 -7.54
C LEU A 27 7.84 -10.51 -7.33
N PRO A 28 8.90 -11.31 -7.06
CA PRO A 28 8.71 -12.70 -6.66
C PRO A 28 7.93 -12.77 -5.35
N GLN A 29 7.18 -13.87 -5.17
CA GLN A 29 6.37 -14.03 -3.96
C GLN A 29 7.20 -14.09 -2.69
N ASP A 30 8.44 -14.52 -2.80
CA ASP A 30 9.35 -14.66 -1.67
C ASP A 30 10.31 -13.47 -1.52
N SER A 31 10.01 -12.35 -2.16
CA SER A 31 10.88 -11.17 -2.13
C SER A 31 11.01 -10.54 -0.75
N GLY A 32 10.06 -10.79 0.15
CA GLY A 32 10.06 -10.16 1.46
C GLY A 32 9.53 -8.73 1.47
N VAL A 33 9.25 -8.16 0.32
CA VAL A 33 8.71 -6.81 0.23
C VAL A 33 7.24 -6.82 0.64
N PRO A 34 6.81 -5.97 1.59
CA PRO A 34 5.42 -5.94 2.05
C PRO A 34 4.51 -5.19 1.07
N TRP A 35 4.42 -5.69 -0.15
CA TRP A 35 3.64 -5.05 -1.22
C TRP A 35 2.17 -4.91 -0.86
N GLN A 36 1.64 -5.78 0.01
CA GLN A 36 0.24 -5.75 0.42
C GLN A 36 -0.12 -4.47 1.16
N ARG A 37 0.87 -3.74 1.66
CA ARG A 37 0.65 -2.49 2.38
C ARG A 37 0.54 -1.27 1.46
N VAL A 38 0.64 -1.47 0.15
CA VAL A 38 0.52 -0.39 -0.82
C VAL A 38 -0.82 -0.52 -1.55
N VAL A 39 -1.59 0.54 -1.50
CA VAL A 39 -2.94 0.58 -2.08
C VAL A 39 -3.11 1.79 -2.99
N ALA A 40 -4.21 1.83 -3.71
CA ALA A 40 -4.53 2.98 -4.54
C ALA A 40 -5.03 4.15 -3.70
N ALA A 41 -5.14 5.31 -4.32
CA ALA A 41 -5.64 6.51 -3.65
C ALA A 41 -6.99 6.22 -2.97
N GLY A 42 -7.17 6.78 -1.78
CA GLY A 42 -8.38 6.52 -1.00
C GLY A 42 -8.40 5.17 -0.29
N GLY A 43 -7.31 4.41 -0.34
CA GLY A 43 -7.21 3.13 0.34
C GLY A 43 -7.76 1.96 -0.46
N ARG A 44 -8.05 2.14 -1.74
CA ARG A 44 -8.64 1.08 -2.56
C ARG A 44 -7.60 0.02 -2.92
N ILE A 45 -8.04 -1.24 -2.90
CA ILE A 45 -7.26 -2.33 -3.46
C ILE A 45 -7.28 -2.16 -4.98
N ALA A 46 -6.09 -2.08 -5.59
CA ALA A 46 -5.98 -1.78 -7.01
C ALA A 46 -6.32 -2.95 -7.93
N PHE A 47 -6.19 -4.18 -7.43
CA PHE A 47 -6.44 -5.37 -8.24
C PHE A 47 -7.93 -5.57 -8.48
N PRO A 48 -8.32 -6.05 -9.68
CA PRO A 48 -9.73 -6.29 -9.98
C PRO A 48 -10.39 -7.29 -9.05
N ALA A 49 -11.69 -7.13 -8.84
CA ALA A 49 -12.48 -8.10 -8.09
C ALA A 49 -12.34 -9.48 -8.74
N GLY A 50 -12.15 -10.50 -7.90
CA GLY A 50 -11.98 -11.87 -8.39
C GLY A 50 -10.58 -12.24 -8.83
N SER A 51 -9.63 -11.30 -8.89
CA SER A 51 -8.26 -11.65 -9.24
C SER A 51 -7.56 -12.35 -8.07
N PRO A 52 -6.64 -13.28 -8.35
CA PRO A 52 -5.87 -13.94 -7.28
C PRO A 52 -5.06 -12.95 -6.46
N ALA A 53 -4.48 -11.94 -7.11
CA ALA A 53 -3.67 -10.94 -6.41
C ALA A 53 -4.48 -10.16 -5.39
N ARG A 54 -5.74 -9.83 -5.70
CA ARG A 54 -6.63 -9.16 -4.76
C ARG A 54 -6.87 -10.02 -3.52
N GLY A 55 -7.17 -11.29 -3.73
CA GLY A 55 -7.38 -12.22 -2.62
C GLY A 55 -6.16 -12.38 -1.74
N GLN A 56 -4.98 -12.46 -2.36
CA GLN A 56 -3.73 -12.54 -1.61
C GLN A 56 -3.49 -11.29 -0.79
N GLN A 57 -3.73 -10.12 -1.36
CA GLN A 57 -3.54 -8.87 -0.64
C GLN A 57 -4.48 -8.78 0.56
N ILE A 58 -5.75 -9.09 0.38
CA ILE A 58 -6.74 -9.07 1.46
C ILE A 58 -6.35 -10.06 2.55
N SER A 59 -5.91 -11.26 2.18
CA SER A 59 -5.50 -12.28 3.13
C SER A 59 -4.28 -11.86 3.95
N ARG A 60 -3.27 -11.28 3.29
CA ARG A 60 -2.07 -10.81 3.97
C ARG A 60 -2.37 -9.65 4.91
N LEU A 61 -3.25 -8.74 4.50
CA LEU A 61 -3.66 -7.63 5.36
C LEU A 61 -4.44 -8.13 6.57
N ARG A 62 -5.30 -9.12 6.38
CA ARG A 62 -6.04 -9.72 7.50
C ARG A 62 -5.07 -10.32 8.52
N ALA A 63 -4.02 -10.97 8.07
CA ALA A 63 -3.00 -11.52 8.96
C ALA A 63 -2.30 -10.44 9.77
N GLU A 64 -2.28 -9.20 9.27
CA GLU A 64 -1.72 -8.05 9.97
C GLU A 64 -2.77 -7.29 10.80
N GLY A 65 -3.98 -7.81 10.90
CA GLY A 65 -5.05 -7.17 11.65
C GLY A 65 -5.79 -6.08 10.90
N ILE A 66 -5.65 -6.03 9.58
CA ILE A 66 -6.28 -4.99 8.76
C ILE A 66 -7.39 -5.61 7.91
N ASP A 67 -8.60 -5.10 8.08
CA ASP A 67 -9.76 -5.57 7.32
C ASP A 67 -9.85 -4.83 5.99
N ALA A 68 -9.66 -5.56 4.91
CA ALA A 68 -9.78 -5.04 3.55
C ALA A 68 -10.78 -5.86 2.72
N ALA A 69 -11.68 -6.58 3.37
CA ALA A 69 -12.60 -7.50 2.68
C ALA A 69 -13.50 -6.77 1.68
N ARG A 70 -13.78 -5.50 1.90
CA ARG A 70 -14.59 -4.68 0.99
C ARG A 70 -13.79 -4.10 -0.18
N GLY A 71 -12.51 -4.41 -0.26
CA GLY A 71 -11.65 -3.85 -1.30
C GLY A 71 -11.11 -2.47 -0.97
N ARG A 72 -11.23 -2.05 0.27
CA ARG A 72 -10.75 -0.74 0.72
C ARG A 72 -10.21 -0.84 2.13
N VAL A 73 -9.12 -0.13 2.37
CA VAL A 73 -8.50 0.01 3.69
C VAL A 73 -8.78 1.41 4.21
N ASP A 74 -9.03 1.52 5.52
CA ASP A 74 -9.21 2.82 6.16
C ASP A 74 -7.84 3.46 6.38
N LEU A 75 -7.45 4.37 5.49
CA LEU A 75 -6.16 5.05 5.58
C LEU A 75 -6.10 6.05 6.73
N VAL A 76 -7.23 6.51 7.22
CA VAL A 76 -7.24 7.37 8.40
C VAL A 76 -6.76 6.59 9.61
N ARG A 77 -7.14 5.32 9.67
CA ARG A 77 -6.79 4.44 10.79
C ARG A 77 -5.43 3.75 10.60
N HIS A 78 -5.10 3.36 9.37
CA HIS A 78 -3.93 2.52 9.09
C HIS A 78 -2.90 3.18 8.19
N GLY A 79 -3.18 4.35 7.64
CA GLY A 79 -2.27 5.01 6.71
C GLY A 79 -1.07 5.63 7.41
N TRP A 80 -0.02 5.89 6.65
CA TRP A 80 1.16 6.53 7.17
C TRP A 80 0.90 7.94 7.69
N GLY A 81 -0.05 8.62 7.20
CA GLY A 81 -0.43 9.92 7.69
C GLY A 81 -1.55 9.89 8.72
N ALA A 82 -1.94 8.70 9.20
CA ALA A 82 -3.12 8.54 10.03
C ALA A 82 -3.04 9.34 11.34
N ALA A 83 -1.87 9.37 11.95
CA ALA A 83 -1.63 10.15 13.15
C ALA A 83 -1.09 11.53 12.80
N VAL A 84 -1.34 11.95 11.59
CA VAL A 84 -1.02 13.27 11.11
C VAL A 84 0.48 13.52 10.98
N GLY A 85 0.86 14.78 11.03
CA GLY A 85 2.23 15.19 10.82
C GLY A 85 3.24 14.47 11.68
N ASP A 86 2.87 14.10 12.89
CA ASP A 86 3.79 13.40 13.79
C ASP A 86 4.21 12.05 13.21
N LEU A 87 3.24 11.28 12.76
CA LEU A 87 3.53 9.98 12.18
C LEU A 87 4.31 10.12 10.89
N ASP A 88 3.91 11.05 10.05
CA ASP A 88 4.59 11.32 8.79
C ASP A 88 6.05 11.70 9.06
N GLN A 89 6.27 12.56 10.03
CA GLN A 89 7.60 12.98 10.40
C GLN A 89 8.45 11.82 10.89
N LEU A 90 7.89 10.94 11.70
CA LEU A 90 8.61 9.77 12.18
C LEU A 90 8.99 8.82 11.06
N LEU A 91 8.11 8.65 10.08
CA LEU A 91 8.35 7.74 8.98
C LEU A 91 9.35 8.29 7.98
N TRP A 92 9.35 9.60 7.77
CA TRP A 92 10.19 10.20 6.75
C TRP A 92 11.50 10.76 7.28
N SER A 93 11.49 11.32 8.48
CA SER A 93 12.69 11.96 9.00
C SER A 93 13.72 10.96 9.52
N GLY A 94 13.30 9.73 9.77
CA GLY A 94 14.22 8.69 10.20
C GLY A 94 15.05 8.11 9.07
N GLU A 95 14.87 8.62 7.90
CA GLU A 95 15.64 8.15 6.74
C GLU A 95 16.90 8.98 6.51
#